data_02dea8d4a25e7ca0ff973e6a5d7093aa
#
_entry.id   02dea8d4a25e7ca0ff973e6a5d7093aa
#
_cell.length_a   1.000
_cell.length_b   1.000
_cell.length_c   1.000
_cell.angle_alpha   90.00
_cell.angle_beta   90.00
_cell.angle_gamma   90.00
#
_symmetry.space_group_name_H-M   'P 1'
#
loop_
_entity.id
_entity.type
_entity.pdbx_description
1 polymer ?
#
loop_
_entity_poly.entity_id
_entity_poly.type
_entity_poly.pdbx_seq_one_letter_code
_entity_poly.pdbx_strand_id
1 'polypeptide(L)'
;MTASPASPSASSTPGGHASSTGDGVVHRISVLLYSNDVATRDAVRVAVGRRPARDVEVRSWRECATAPAVIEAVESGAFDLLVLDGEAAPVGGLGLCRQLKNEIFECPPVLVLTGRPQDGWLAAWSQADLAVPQPLDPISLAGAVADLGRTVGSSAAVGARVH
;
A
#
# COMPACT_ATOMS: atom_id res chain seq x y z
N MET A 1 -19.71 -3.52 77.58
CA MET A 1 -20.27 -3.09 76.77
C MET A 1 -19.64 -2.64 75.51
N THR A 2 -19.83 -3.17 74.45
CA THR A 2 -20.02 -2.77 73.13
C THR A 2 -18.84 -2.33 72.38
N ALA A 3 -18.27 -3.27 71.78
CA ALA A 3 -17.32 -3.07 70.71
C ALA A 3 -18.06 -2.62 69.47
N SER A 4 -17.66 -1.55 68.89
CA SER A 4 -18.08 -1.19 67.58
C SER A 4 -17.29 -1.95 66.53
N PRO A 5 -17.94 -2.56 65.62
CA PRO A 5 -17.22 -3.21 64.55
C PRO A 5 -16.72 -2.13 63.58
N ALA A 6 -15.48 -2.23 63.29
CA ALA A 6 -14.90 -1.45 62.24
C ALA A 6 -15.51 -1.84 60.89
N SER A 7 -15.95 -0.87 60.16
CA SER A 7 -16.46 -1.10 58.83
C SER A 7 -15.33 -1.49 57.89
N PRO A 8 -15.48 -2.53 57.14
CA PRO A 8 -14.54 -2.79 56.10
C PRO A 8 -14.78 -1.79 54.97
N SER A 9 -13.84 -0.97 54.72
CA SER A 9 -13.85 -0.15 53.53
C SER A 9 -13.66 -1.07 52.32
N ALA A 10 -14.70 -1.22 51.58
CA ALA A 10 -14.58 -1.86 50.29
C ALA A 10 -13.79 -0.96 49.39
N SER A 11 -12.56 -1.27 49.20
CA SER A 11 -11.79 -0.64 48.16
C SER A 11 -12.20 -1.24 46.83
N SER A 12 -13.11 -0.59 46.16
CA SER A 12 -13.38 -0.87 44.76
C SER A 12 -12.20 -0.40 43.95
N THR A 13 -11.40 -1.31 43.57
CA THR A 13 -10.40 -1.02 42.58
C THR A 13 -11.11 -0.81 41.24
N PRO A 14 -11.04 0.38 40.65
CA PRO A 14 -11.47 0.52 39.28
C PRO A 14 -10.56 -0.32 38.44
N GLY A 15 -11.10 -1.35 37.84
CA GLY A 15 -10.40 -2.11 36.85
C GLY A 15 -9.98 -1.14 35.77
N GLY A 16 -8.70 -0.85 35.75
CA GLY A 16 -8.17 -0.07 34.65
C GLY A 16 -8.44 -0.83 33.38
N HIS A 17 -9.34 -0.34 32.59
CA HIS A 17 -9.36 -0.71 31.20
C HIS A 17 -8.08 -0.16 30.61
N ALA A 18 -7.03 -0.94 30.66
CA ALA A 18 -5.97 -0.75 29.75
C ALA A 18 -6.57 -1.03 28.38
N SER A 19 -7.09 0.00 27.75
CA SER A 19 -7.27 -0.04 26.33
C SER A 19 -5.86 -0.18 25.78
N SER A 20 -5.46 -1.42 25.59
CA SER A 20 -4.39 -1.68 24.69
C SER A 20 -4.90 -1.25 23.32
N THR A 21 -4.82 0.03 23.05
CA THR A 21 -4.66 0.49 21.72
C THR A 21 -3.42 -0.24 21.25
N GLY A 22 -3.65 -1.37 20.62
CA GLY A 22 -2.56 -2.01 19.94
C GLY A 22 -1.99 -0.95 19.02
N ASP A 23 -0.87 -0.39 19.40
CA ASP A 23 -0.06 0.38 18.49
C ASP A 23 0.39 -0.59 17.42
N GLY A 24 -0.58 -0.95 16.56
CA GLY A 24 -0.32 -1.73 15.37
C GLY A 24 0.70 -0.94 14.57
N VAL A 25 1.75 -1.62 14.13
CA VAL A 25 2.75 -1.02 13.27
C VAL A 25 2.05 -0.39 12.08
N VAL A 26 2.23 0.91 11.89
CA VAL A 26 1.72 1.61 10.70
C VAL A 26 2.81 1.58 9.63
N HIS A 27 2.47 0.97 8.49
CA HIS A 27 3.34 0.94 7.32
C HIS A 27 3.20 2.23 6.55
N ARG A 28 4.24 3.06 6.55
CA ARG A 28 4.28 4.29 5.76
C ARG A 28 5.00 4.02 4.46
N ILE A 29 4.30 4.23 3.35
CA ILE A 29 4.80 3.89 2.03
C ILE A 29 4.87 5.09 1.12
N SER A 30 5.88 5.08 0.25
CA SER A 30 6.02 6.02 -0.86
C SER A 30 5.56 5.32 -2.12
N VAL A 31 4.61 5.93 -2.82
CA VAL A 31 3.97 5.34 -4.00
C VAL A 31 4.32 6.12 -5.25
N LEU A 32 4.75 5.40 -6.28
CA LEU A 32 4.87 5.96 -7.62
C LEU A 32 3.62 5.59 -8.42
N LEU A 33 3.03 6.55 -9.09
CA LEU A 33 1.82 6.38 -9.89
C LEU A 33 2.09 6.78 -11.33
N TYR A 34 1.88 5.86 -12.25
CA TYR A 34 2.07 6.07 -13.68
C TYR A 34 0.74 6.01 -14.46
N SER A 35 0.43 7.07 -15.13
CA SER A 35 -0.57 7.16 -16.20
C SER A 35 -0.29 8.41 -17.01
N ASN A 36 -0.49 8.35 -18.33
CA ASN A 36 -0.42 9.54 -19.17
C ASN A 36 -1.69 10.41 -19.04
N ASP A 37 -2.75 9.88 -18.42
CA ASP A 37 -4.00 10.58 -18.20
C ASP A 37 -4.08 11.15 -16.78
N VAL A 38 -4.14 12.46 -16.67
CA VAL A 38 -4.25 13.17 -15.39
C VAL A 38 -5.52 12.78 -14.63
N ALA A 39 -6.63 12.54 -15.34
CA ALA A 39 -7.89 12.14 -14.70
C ALA A 39 -7.76 10.77 -14.04
N THR A 40 -7.07 9.83 -14.66
CA THR A 40 -6.78 8.53 -14.08
C THR A 40 -5.91 8.66 -12.83
N ARG A 41 -4.86 9.48 -12.87
CA ARG A 41 -4.01 9.72 -11.70
C ARG A 41 -4.80 10.31 -10.54
N ASP A 42 -5.64 11.30 -10.80
CA ASP A 42 -6.48 11.91 -9.76
C ASP A 42 -7.46 10.89 -9.18
N ALA A 43 -8.09 10.07 -10.02
CA ALA A 43 -9.02 9.03 -9.58
C ALA A 43 -8.34 8.01 -8.65
N VAL A 44 -7.13 7.60 -8.98
CA VAL A 44 -6.35 6.67 -8.14
C VAL A 44 -6.05 7.30 -6.78
N ARG A 45 -5.57 8.54 -6.77
CA ARG A 45 -5.23 9.24 -5.52
C ARG A 45 -6.43 9.44 -4.63
N VAL A 46 -7.58 9.79 -5.20
CA VAL A 46 -8.83 9.95 -4.45
C VAL A 46 -9.31 8.61 -3.88
N ALA A 47 -9.24 7.54 -4.68
CA ALA A 47 -9.68 6.21 -4.26
C ALA A 47 -8.83 5.64 -3.13
N VAL A 48 -7.52 5.79 -3.19
CA VAL A 48 -6.59 5.28 -2.18
C VAL A 48 -6.59 6.16 -0.94
N GLY A 49 -6.60 7.47 -1.15
CA GLY A 49 -6.50 8.43 -0.07
C GLY A 49 -5.17 8.37 0.66
N ARG A 50 -5.09 9.03 1.80
CA ARG A 50 -3.90 9.04 2.63
C ARG A 50 -3.73 7.75 3.45
N ARG A 51 -4.85 7.13 3.83
CA ARG A 51 -4.88 5.91 4.65
C ARG A 51 -5.75 4.84 4.00
N PRO A 52 -5.19 4.04 3.09
CA PRO A 52 -5.97 2.97 2.47
C PRO A 52 -6.39 1.87 3.45
N ALA A 53 -5.74 1.78 4.60
CA ALA A 53 -6.12 0.91 5.71
C ALA A 53 -5.61 1.51 7.03
N ARG A 54 -6.09 0.98 8.16
CA ARG A 54 -5.68 1.46 9.49
C ARG A 54 -4.17 1.40 9.71
N ASP A 55 -3.56 0.36 9.15
CA ASP A 55 -2.15 0.04 9.34
C ASP A 55 -1.27 0.44 8.14
N VAL A 56 -1.84 1.14 7.15
CA VAL A 56 -1.10 1.60 5.97
C VAL A 56 -1.38 3.07 5.71
N GLU A 57 -0.32 3.85 5.61
CA GLU A 57 -0.39 5.27 5.29
C GLU A 57 0.50 5.57 4.09
N VAL A 58 -0.04 6.29 3.11
CA VAL A 58 0.74 6.77 1.97
C VAL A 58 1.43 8.07 2.38
N ARG A 59 2.73 7.99 2.56
CA ARG A 59 3.57 9.11 2.96
C ARG A 59 3.76 10.12 1.84
N SER A 60 3.93 9.64 0.62
CA SER A 60 4.15 10.48 -0.55
C SER A 60 3.70 9.81 -1.83
N TRP A 61 3.32 10.64 -2.79
CA TRP A 61 2.97 10.24 -4.15
C TRP A 61 3.95 10.88 -5.13
N ARG A 62 4.47 10.08 -6.03
CA ARG A 62 5.18 10.58 -7.21
C ARG A 62 4.37 10.22 -8.45
N GLU A 63 3.87 11.23 -9.15
CA GLU A 63 3.13 11.02 -10.39
C GLU A 63 4.08 11.11 -11.57
N CYS A 64 4.00 10.13 -12.46
CA CYS A 64 4.75 10.09 -13.71
C CYS A 64 3.78 9.96 -14.87
N ALA A 65 3.99 10.79 -15.89
CA ALA A 65 3.17 10.78 -17.10
C ALA A 65 3.83 10.00 -18.25
N THR A 66 5.08 9.61 -18.11
CA THR A 66 5.85 8.92 -19.16
C THR A 66 6.62 7.74 -18.59
N ALA A 67 6.85 6.73 -19.43
CA ALA A 67 7.63 5.56 -19.04
C ALA A 67 9.08 5.88 -18.67
N PRO A 68 9.81 6.75 -19.41
CA PRO A 68 11.17 7.14 -19.00
C PRO A 68 11.22 7.77 -17.63
N ALA A 69 10.23 8.59 -17.27
CA ALA A 69 10.15 9.19 -15.92
C ALA A 69 9.98 8.13 -14.83
N VAL A 70 9.20 7.07 -15.11
CA VAL A 70 9.03 5.94 -14.19
C VAL A 70 10.37 5.22 -13.97
N ILE A 71 11.06 4.89 -15.05
CA ILE A 71 12.33 4.15 -14.98
C ILE A 71 13.35 4.93 -14.16
N GLU A 72 13.51 6.22 -14.45
CA GLU A 72 14.40 7.09 -13.70
C GLU A 72 14.05 7.15 -12.22
N ALA A 73 12.77 7.29 -11.90
CA ALA A 73 12.31 7.36 -10.52
C ALA A 73 12.54 6.04 -9.76
N VAL A 74 12.27 4.89 -10.41
CA VAL A 74 12.47 3.56 -9.79
C VAL A 74 13.95 3.28 -9.56
N GLU A 75 14.82 3.68 -10.49
CA GLU A 75 16.27 3.55 -10.33
C GLU A 75 16.81 4.32 -9.13
N SER A 76 16.15 5.40 -8.72
CA SER A 76 16.52 6.14 -7.51
C SER A 76 16.31 5.35 -6.22
N GLY A 77 15.51 4.28 -6.24
CA GLY A 77 15.25 3.41 -5.10
C GLY A 77 14.35 4.01 -4.02
N ALA A 78 13.64 5.11 -4.30
CA ALA A 78 12.90 5.88 -3.30
C ALA A 78 11.45 5.42 -3.09
N PHE A 79 10.99 4.37 -3.77
CA PHE A 79 9.59 3.97 -3.76
C PHE A 79 9.37 2.57 -3.19
N ASP A 80 8.28 2.43 -2.44
CA ASP A 80 7.89 1.17 -1.81
C ASP A 80 6.87 0.40 -2.64
N LEU A 81 6.14 1.09 -3.52
CA LEU A 81 5.05 0.52 -4.32
C LEU A 81 4.91 1.29 -5.62
N LEU A 82 4.70 0.56 -6.70
CA LEU A 82 4.41 1.14 -8.01
C LEU A 82 2.97 0.82 -8.41
N VAL A 83 2.23 1.83 -8.84
CA VAL A 83 0.89 1.69 -9.43
C VAL A 83 1.00 2.11 -10.90
N LEU A 84 0.80 1.17 -11.81
CA LEU A 84 0.99 1.39 -13.24
C LEU A 84 -0.33 1.20 -13.99
N ASP A 85 -0.71 2.20 -14.76
CA ASP A 85 -1.91 2.14 -15.61
C ASP A 85 -1.64 1.31 -16.86
N GLY A 86 -2.32 0.16 -16.95
CA GLY A 86 -2.21 -0.74 -18.10
C GLY A 86 -2.70 -0.13 -19.41
N GLU A 87 -3.57 0.87 -19.34
CA GLU A 87 -4.13 1.57 -20.51
C GLU A 87 -3.32 2.82 -20.91
N ALA A 88 -2.22 3.11 -20.22
CA ALA A 88 -1.39 4.27 -20.55
C ALA A 88 -0.78 4.15 -21.94
N ALA A 89 -0.62 5.29 -22.58
CA ALA A 89 -0.05 5.39 -23.93
C ALA A 89 1.12 6.40 -23.94
N PRO A 90 2.11 6.24 -24.80
CA PRO A 90 2.31 5.15 -25.75
C PRO A 90 2.78 3.83 -25.13
N VAL A 91 3.23 3.84 -23.90
CA VAL A 91 3.72 2.63 -23.20
C VAL A 91 2.72 2.24 -22.13
N GLY A 92 2.08 1.08 -22.29
CA GLY A 92 1.15 0.55 -21.29
C GLY A 92 1.86 0.05 -20.03
N GLY A 93 1.17 0.16 -18.90
CA GLY A 93 1.72 -0.25 -17.60
C GLY A 93 2.09 -1.72 -17.51
N LEU A 94 1.42 -2.59 -18.26
CA LEU A 94 1.72 -4.03 -18.28
C LEU A 94 3.10 -4.34 -18.88
N GLY A 95 3.39 -3.76 -20.04
CA GLY A 95 4.72 -3.91 -20.66
C GLY A 95 5.81 -3.26 -19.84
N LEU A 96 5.52 -2.08 -19.28
CA LEU A 96 6.44 -1.38 -18.41
C LEU A 96 6.73 -2.18 -17.12
N CYS A 97 5.71 -2.79 -16.53
CA CYS A 97 5.87 -3.65 -15.36
C CYS A 97 6.84 -4.81 -15.65
N ARG A 98 6.63 -5.50 -16.77
CA ARG A 98 7.50 -6.60 -17.20
C ARG A 98 8.95 -6.12 -17.40
N GLN A 99 9.13 -4.98 -18.03
CA GLN A 99 10.44 -4.38 -18.22
C GLN A 99 11.13 -4.10 -16.88
N LEU A 100 10.43 -3.42 -15.96
CA LEU A 100 10.97 -3.09 -14.64
C LEU A 100 11.35 -4.34 -13.84
N LYS A 101 10.49 -5.36 -13.86
CA LYS A 101 10.76 -6.63 -13.14
C LYS A 101 11.96 -7.36 -13.70
N ASN A 102 12.23 -7.25 -15.00
CA ASN A 102 13.38 -7.89 -15.64
C ASN A 102 14.69 -7.08 -15.50
N GLU A 103 14.61 -5.76 -15.48
CA GLU A 103 15.78 -4.88 -15.55
C GLU A 103 16.22 -4.31 -14.20
N ILE A 104 15.27 -4.14 -13.26
CA ILE A 104 15.57 -3.52 -11.97
C ILE A 104 15.73 -4.61 -10.91
N PHE A 105 16.93 -4.66 -10.32
CA PHE A 105 17.19 -5.53 -9.18
C PHE A 105 16.37 -5.05 -7.97
N GLU A 106 15.69 -5.97 -7.29
CA GLU A 106 14.80 -5.66 -6.17
C GLU A 106 13.74 -4.62 -6.53
N CYS A 107 13.11 -4.77 -7.70
CA CYS A 107 12.01 -3.93 -8.11
C CYS A 107 10.91 -3.94 -7.05
N PRO A 108 10.39 -2.78 -6.64
CA PRO A 108 9.26 -2.72 -5.70
C PRO A 108 8.06 -3.51 -6.20
N PRO A 109 7.14 -3.92 -5.29
CA PRO A 109 5.87 -4.51 -5.71
C PRO A 109 5.13 -3.60 -6.68
N VAL A 110 4.47 -4.21 -7.66
CA VAL A 110 3.75 -3.50 -8.71
C VAL A 110 2.28 -3.89 -8.70
N LEU A 111 1.42 -2.89 -8.63
CA LEU A 111 -0.01 -2.98 -8.86
C LEU A 111 -0.29 -2.45 -10.27
N VAL A 112 -0.91 -3.25 -11.13
CA VAL A 112 -1.33 -2.77 -12.45
C VAL A 112 -2.83 -2.55 -12.47
N LEU A 113 -3.24 -1.48 -13.17
CA LEU A 113 -4.64 -1.22 -13.47
C LEU A 113 -4.91 -1.81 -14.84
N THR A 114 -5.79 -2.81 -14.91
CA THR A 114 -6.13 -3.44 -16.18
C THR A 114 -7.35 -2.76 -16.80
N GLY A 115 -7.44 -2.77 -18.13
CA GLY A 115 -8.57 -2.14 -18.82
C GLY A 115 -9.88 -2.90 -18.62
N ARG A 116 -9.81 -4.22 -18.47
CA ARG A 116 -10.99 -5.08 -18.34
C ARG A 116 -10.72 -6.24 -17.38
N PRO A 117 -11.75 -6.78 -16.69
CA PRO A 117 -11.56 -7.93 -15.80
C PRO A 117 -10.97 -9.16 -16.49
N GLN A 118 -11.31 -9.41 -17.76
CA GLN A 118 -10.80 -10.53 -18.52
C GLN A 118 -9.32 -10.41 -18.89
N ASP A 119 -8.69 -9.27 -18.68
CA ASP A 119 -7.26 -9.05 -18.94
C ASP A 119 -6.36 -9.51 -17.80
N GLY A 120 -6.90 -10.20 -16.79
CA GLY A 120 -6.16 -10.70 -15.65
C GLY A 120 -4.94 -11.56 -15.99
N TRP A 121 -5.00 -12.33 -17.10
CA TRP A 121 -3.86 -13.13 -17.56
C TRP A 121 -2.68 -12.26 -18.00
N LEU A 122 -2.94 -11.05 -18.48
CA LEU A 122 -1.89 -10.08 -18.83
C LEU A 122 -1.14 -9.61 -17.60
N ALA A 123 -1.83 -9.52 -16.46
CA ALA A 123 -1.18 -9.17 -15.20
C ALA A 123 -0.15 -10.24 -14.80
N ALA A 124 -0.50 -11.52 -14.93
CA ALA A 124 0.43 -12.61 -14.68
C ALA A 124 1.62 -12.58 -15.66
N TRP A 125 1.35 -12.34 -16.93
CA TRP A 125 2.40 -12.19 -17.94
C TRP A 125 3.36 -11.05 -17.63
N SER A 126 2.85 -9.93 -17.11
CA SER A 126 3.65 -8.75 -16.77
C SER A 126 4.47 -8.92 -15.51
N GLN A 127 4.25 -9.98 -14.75
CA GLN A 127 4.84 -10.24 -13.42
C GLN A 127 4.38 -9.24 -12.35
N ALA A 128 3.21 -8.61 -12.55
CA ALA A 128 2.63 -7.74 -11.55
C ALA A 128 2.27 -8.52 -10.28
N ASP A 129 2.43 -7.88 -9.14
CA ASP A 129 2.10 -8.48 -7.84
C ASP A 129 0.59 -8.52 -7.60
N LEU A 130 -0.13 -7.50 -8.03
CA LEU A 130 -1.60 -7.44 -8.02
C LEU A 130 -2.11 -6.71 -9.26
N ALA A 131 -3.39 -6.95 -9.58
CA ALA A 131 -4.09 -6.27 -10.66
C ALA A 131 -5.47 -5.82 -10.19
N VAL A 132 -5.87 -4.62 -10.56
CA VAL A 132 -7.21 -4.08 -10.30
C VAL A 132 -7.80 -3.63 -11.62
N PRO A 133 -8.99 -4.16 -12.00
CA PRO A 133 -9.60 -3.79 -13.26
C PRO A 133 -10.27 -2.41 -13.19
N GLN A 134 -10.34 -1.76 -14.34
CA GLN A 134 -11.15 -0.55 -14.50
C GLN A 134 -12.58 -0.94 -14.93
N PRO A 135 -13.60 -0.15 -14.59
CA PRO A 135 -13.54 1.11 -13.82
C PRO A 135 -13.12 0.86 -12.37
N LEU A 136 -12.34 1.81 -11.82
CA LEU A 136 -11.75 1.64 -10.50
C LEU A 136 -12.81 1.62 -9.41
N ASP A 137 -12.84 0.53 -8.64
CA ASP A 137 -13.60 0.45 -7.39
C ASP A 137 -12.69 0.95 -6.26
N PRO A 138 -13.06 2.05 -5.56
CA PRO A 138 -12.20 2.62 -4.51
C PRO A 138 -11.85 1.62 -3.40
N ILE A 139 -12.79 0.77 -3.01
CA ILE A 139 -12.56 -0.22 -1.95
C ILE A 139 -11.55 -1.26 -2.39
N SER A 140 -11.72 -1.80 -3.60
CA SER A 140 -10.80 -2.80 -4.16
C SER A 140 -9.40 -2.22 -4.35
N LEU A 141 -9.29 -1.00 -4.85
CA LEU A 141 -8.01 -0.36 -5.08
C LEU A 141 -7.28 -0.04 -3.77
N ALA A 142 -8.00 0.56 -2.81
CA ALA A 142 -7.42 0.84 -1.49
C ALA A 142 -6.97 -0.44 -0.79
N GLY A 143 -7.77 -1.52 -0.86
CA GLY A 143 -7.42 -2.82 -0.31
C GLY A 143 -6.16 -3.41 -0.95
N ALA A 144 -6.03 -3.32 -2.26
CA ALA A 144 -4.86 -3.82 -2.99
C ALA A 144 -3.58 -3.05 -2.61
N VAL A 145 -3.67 -1.72 -2.53
CA VAL A 145 -2.55 -0.88 -2.10
C VAL A 145 -2.15 -1.21 -0.66
N ALA A 146 -3.12 -1.39 0.22
CA ALA A 146 -2.85 -1.76 1.61
C ALA A 146 -2.17 -3.13 1.73
N ASP A 147 -2.64 -4.12 0.97
CA ASP A 147 -2.07 -5.46 0.97
C ASP A 147 -0.59 -5.44 0.55
N LEU A 148 -0.26 -4.73 -0.53
CA LEU A 148 1.12 -4.60 -0.97
C LEU A 148 1.95 -3.75 -0.02
N GLY A 149 1.38 -2.71 0.56
CA GLY A 149 2.06 -1.87 1.55
C GLY A 149 2.51 -2.65 2.79
N ARG A 150 1.71 -3.60 3.24
CA ARG A 150 2.06 -4.48 4.36
C ARG A 150 3.24 -5.40 4.04
N THR A 151 3.32 -5.91 2.82
CA THR A 151 4.40 -6.81 2.41
C THR A 151 5.75 -6.11 2.40
N VAL A 152 5.79 -4.85 2.00
CA VAL A 152 7.03 -4.03 2.00
C VAL A 152 7.58 -3.86 3.41
N GLY A 153 6.73 -3.52 4.36
CA GLY A 153 7.12 -3.38 5.76
C GLY A 153 7.66 -4.67 6.35
N SER A 154 7.05 -5.80 5.99
CA SER A 154 7.44 -7.13 6.45
C SER A 154 8.82 -7.54 5.91
N SER A 155 9.10 -7.22 4.66
CA SER A 155 10.40 -7.52 4.03
C SER A 155 11.55 -6.73 4.66
N ALA A 156 11.32 -5.46 4.95
CA ALA A 156 12.31 -4.62 5.63
C ALA A 156 12.64 -5.12 7.05
N ALA A 157 11.63 -5.61 7.77
CA ALA A 157 11.81 -6.17 9.10
C ALA A 157 12.62 -7.48 9.09
N VAL A 158 12.45 -8.31 8.07
CA VAL A 158 13.23 -9.54 7.91
C VAL A 158 14.69 -9.23 7.56
N GLY A 159 14.95 -8.25 6.73
CA GLY A 159 16.30 -7.82 6.40
C GLY A 159 17.07 -7.25 7.60
N ALA A 160 16.38 -6.57 8.51
CA ALA A 160 17.00 -6.01 9.70
C ALA A 160 17.37 -7.05 10.77
N ARG A 161 16.84 -8.27 10.69
CA ARG A 161 17.11 -9.36 11.66
C ARG A 161 18.28 -10.27 11.30
N VAL A 162 18.92 -10.07 10.17
CA VAL A 162 19.99 -10.94 9.64
C VAL A 162 21.39 -10.41 10.00
N HIS A 163 21.45 -9.47 10.88
CA HIS A 163 22.75 -9.01 11.41
C HIS A 163 23.01 -9.49 12.80
#